data_2be1bf1b15ac5eff4b7232fb58cb787f
#
_entry.id   2be1bf1b15ac5eff4b7232fb58cb787f
#
_cell.length_a   1.000
_cell.length_b   1.000
_cell.length_c   1.000
_cell.angle_alpha   90.00
_cell.angle_beta   90.00
_cell.angle_gamma   90.00
#
_symmetry.space_group_name_H-M   'P 1'
#
loop_
_entity.id
_entity.type
_entity.pdbx_description
1 polymer ?
#
loop_
_entity_poly.entity_id
_entity_poly.type
_entity_poly.pdbx_seq_one_letter_code
_entity_poly.pdbx_strand_id
1 'polypeptide(L)'
;AEGDDDGAWSEDDFSWYTNKRTHHDNRIKTYANANFPKDPDGRVYHLGFRRGDVANRIISVGDVGRAEFLSTMLEPAADGIVHKVMSSRGFVTYTGRYNDEPVSIIATLMGVANMDMVVREARAVIDGDMAVVRLGTCGGLQPDAPVGTVVVASKGAASCYRNPDAFGPDADAGVGKYHFSKPVPADGEMSALLVENLRASLDDTTPVVEGLDVTACSFYSSQGRVDAAFIDHNEDLTERLVERYPDAMSLEMETFHLLDLCRCSHGTIKGAAAALVLAARFSNEFIDSNRVAELMEGAGRAVFETVSKVPLDVPHGMEAYGDDCVWH
;
A
#
# COMPACT_ATOMS: atom_id res chain seq x y z
N ALA A 1 -4.39 42.47 28.45
CA ALA A 1 -5.22 42.11 27.31
C ALA A 1 -4.29 41.52 26.29
N GLU A 2 -4.06 40.26 26.41
CA GLU A 2 -3.34 39.41 25.43
C GLU A 2 -4.41 38.73 24.61
N GLY A 3 -4.39 38.99 23.30
CA GLY A 3 -5.29 38.36 22.36
C GLY A 3 -4.79 36.96 22.01
N ASP A 4 -5.66 35.98 22.19
CA ASP A 4 -5.50 34.63 21.68
C ASP A 4 -5.53 34.71 20.15
N ASP A 5 -4.39 34.44 19.53
CA ASP A 5 -4.27 34.23 18.09
C ASP A 5 -4.71 32.78 17.79
N ASP A 6 -5.99 32.61 17.57
CA ASP A 6 -6.57 31.36 17.08
C ASP A 6 -6.06 31.17 15.64
N GLY A 7 -5.00 30.37 15.50
CA GLY A 7 -4.38 30.02 14.22
C GLY A 7 -5.33 29.35 13.23
N ALA A 8 -6.33 30.10 12.76
CA ALA A 8 -7.18 29.71 11.67
C ALA A 8 -6.36 29.76 10.36
N TRP A 9 -6.19 28.64 9.73
CA TRP A 9 -5.55 28.50 8.41
C TRP A 9 -6.30 29.37 7.39
N SER A 10 -5.59 30.27 6.73
CA SER A 10 -6.16 31.10 5.67
C SER A 10 -6.32 30.29 4.39
N GLU A 11 -7.25 30.67 3.50
CA GLU A 11 -7.39 30.05 2.16
C GLU A 11 -6.10 30.17 1.34
N ASP A 12 -5.24 31.13 1.63
CA ASP A 12 -3.94 31.33 0.96
C ASP A 12 -2.88 30.31 1.40
N ASP A 13 -3.01 29.70 2.59
CA ASP A 13 -2.09 28.62 3.04
C ASP A 13 -2.25 27.33 2.20
N PHE A 14 -3.28 27.23 1.40
CA PHE A 14 -3.56 26.15 0.46
C PHE A 14 -3.38 26.55 -1.01
N SER A 15 -2.80 27.72 -1.30
CA SER A 15 -2.64 28.22 -2.66
C SER A 15 -1.79 27.33 -3.59
N TRP A 16 -0.91 26.50 -3.02
CA TRP A 16 -0.16 25.49 -3.77
C TRP A 16 -1.05 24.32 -4.24
N TYR A 17 -2.29 24.20 -3.74
CA TYR A 17 -3.30 23.24 -4.22
C TYR A 17 -4.03 23.69 -5.50
N THR A 18 -3.96 24.98 -5.86
CA THR A 18 -4.88 25.56 -6.84
C THR A 18 -4.49 25.39 -8.31
N ASN A 19 -3.34 24.82 -8.61
CA ASN A 19 -2.88 24.74 -10.01
C ASN A 19 -3.06 23.36 -10.67
N LYS A 20 -3.91 22.50 -10.15
CA LYS A 20 -4.23 21.21 -10.77
C LYS A 20 -5.72 20.96 -10.57
N ARG A 21 -6.43 20.54 -11.61
CA ARG A 21 -7.86 20.24 -11.63
C ARG A 21 -8.28 19.32 -10.46
N THR A 22 -8.33 19.89 -9.26
CA THR A 22 -8.87 19.23 -8.07
C THR A 22 -10.36 19.50 -8.06
N HIS A 23 -11.18 18.54 -8.44
CA HIS A 23 -12.63 18.64 -8.26
C HIS A 23 -12.96 18.52 -6.78
N HIS A 24 -12.94 19.65 -6.05
CA HIS A 24 -13.65 19.76 -4.78
C HIS A 24 -15.13 19.96 -5.09
N ASP A 25 -15.86 18.87 -5.18
CA ASP A 25 -17.31 18.93 -5.27
C ASP A 25 -17.90 18.97 -3.87
N ASN A 26 -18.20 20.18 -3.38
CA ASN A 26 -18.85 20.42 -2.08
C ASN A 26 -20.36 20.10 -2.11
N ARG A 27 -20.90 19.56 -3.20
CA ARG A 27 -22.31 19.13 -3.27
C ARG A 27 -22.51 17.92 -2.36
N ILE A 28 -23.67 17.87 -1.72
CA ILE A 28 -24.11 16.66 -1.01
C ILE A 28 -24.21 15.54 -2.03
N LYS A 29 -23.30 14.56 -1.95
CA LYS A 29 -23.27 13.43 -2.85
C LYS A 29 -24.41 12.47 -2.54
N THR A 30 -25.17 12.09 -3.55
CA THR A 30 -26.18 11.04 -3.45
C THR A 30 -25.61 9.73 -3.98
N TYR A 31 -25.89 8.63 -3.30
CA TYR A 31 -25.46 7.31 -3.67
C TYR A 31 -26.67 6.40 -3.82
N ALA A 32 -26.77 5.70 -4.95
CA ALA A 32 -27.94 4.88 -5.27
C ALA A 32 -27.84 3.43 -4.78
N ASN A 33 -26.63 2.93 -4.49
CA ASN A 33 -26.39 1.52 -4.14
C ASN A 33 -25.60 1.43 -2.83
N ALA A 34 -26.24 0.89 -1.79
CA ALA A 34 -25.60 0.72 -0.48
C ALA A 34 -24.54 -0.41 -0.47
N ASN A 35 -24.64 -1.39 -1.36
CA ASN A 35 -23.69 -2.50 -1.43
C ASN A 35 -22.35 -2.09 -2.07
N PHE A 36 -22.39 -1.30 -3.13
CA PHE A 36 -21.22 -0.73 -3.79
C PHE A 36 -21.52 0.70 -4.24
N PRO A 37 -21.34 1.69 -3.35
CA PRO A 37 -21.79 3.05 -3.61
C PRO A 37 -20.88 3.75 -4.63
N LYS A 38 -21.50 4.30 -5.67
CA LYS A 38 -20.93 5.24 -6.62
C LYS A 38 -21.81 6.47 -6.69
N ASP A 39 -21.20 7.64 -6.90
CA ASP A 39 -21.94 8.87 -7.14
C ASP A 39 -22.51 8.88 -8.57
N PRO A 40 -23.34 9.89 -8.94
CA PRO A 40 -23.91 9.99 -10.29
C PRO A 40 -22.87 10.10 -11.40
N ASP A 41 -21.67 10.57 -11.11
CA ASP A 41 -20.56 10.67 -12.06
C ASP A 41 -19.74 9.38 -12.16
N GLY A 42 -20.17 8.31 -11.47
CA GLY A 42 -19.52 7.00 -11.45
C GLY A 42 -18.30 6.93 -10.53
N ARG A 43 -18.06 7.94 -9.69
CA ARG A 43 -16.93 7.95 -8.74
C ARG A 43 -17.20 7.01 -7.58
N VAL A 44 -16.19 6.23 -7.20
CA VAL A 44 -16.25 5.33 -6.06
C VAL A 44 -16.24 6.09 -4.73
N TYR A 45 -16.76 5.45 -3.70
CA TYR A 45 -17.13 6.13 -2.44
C TYR A 45 -15.93 6.62 -1.61
N HIS A 46 -14.87 5.81 -1.47
CA HIS A 46 -13.74 6.15 -0.60
C HIS A 46 -12.60 6.84 -1.37
N LEU A 47 -12.22 6.32 -2.54
CA LEU A 47 -11.10 6.85 -3.30
C LEU A 47 -11.48 8.02 -4.22
N GLY A 48 -12.76 8.15 -4.57
CA GLY A 48 -13.27 9.30 -5.34
C GLY A 48 -12.88 9.34 -6.81
N PHE A 49 -12.16 8.35 -7.33
CA PHE A 49 -11.89 8.23 -8.75
C PHE A 49 -13.02 7.46 -9.48
N ARG A 50 -13.05 7.55 -10.78
CA ARG A 50 -13.96 6.85 -11.68
C ARG A 50 -13.20 6.14 -12.79
N ARG A 51 -13.91 5.46 -13.69
CA ARG A 51 -13.36 4.88 -14.90
C ARG A 51 -12.58 5.94 -15.70
N GLY A 52 -11.36 5.63 -16.11
CA GLY A 52 -10.46 6.53 -16.80
C GLY A 52 -9.59 7.43 -15.91
N ASP A 53 -9.85 7.52 -14.59
CA ASP A 53 -9.01 8.28 -13.64
C ASP A 53 -7.83 7.44 -13.09
N VAL A 54 -7.92 6.10 -13.15
CA VAL A 54 -6.94 5.16 -12.59
C VAL A 54 -6.55 4.09 -13.59
N ALA A 55 -5.24 3.84 -13.74
CA ALA A 55 -4.68 2.82 -14.61
C ALA A 55 -4.78 1.42 -13.99
N ASN A 56 -4.66 0.38 -14.81
CA ASN A 56 -4.66 -1.01 -14.36
C ASN A 56 -3.32 -1.47 -13.76
N ARG A 57 -2.26 -0.68 -13.89
CA ARG A 57 -0.94 -0.88 -13.30
C ARG A 57 -0.81 0.06 -12.11
N ILE A 58 -0.80 -0.50 -10.90
CA ILE A 58 -0.94 0.26 -9.67
C ILE A 58 0.26 0.03 -8.76
N ILE A 59 0.82 1.14 -8.25
CA ILE A 59 1.77 1.17 -7.14
C ILE A 59 1.02 1.62 -5.89
N SER A 60 0.95 0.77 -4.88
CA SER A 60 0.34 1.08 -3.58
C SER A 60 1.42 1.45 -2.58
N VAL A 61 1.27 2.60 -1.91
CA VAL A 61 2.18 3.08 -0.86
C VAL A 61 1.44 3.47 0.40
N GLY A 62 2.14 3.47 1.55
CA GLY A 62 1.52 3.67 2.87
C GLY A 62 1.17 5.11 3.21
N ASP A 63 1.73 6.10 2.53
CA ASP A 63 1.54 7.51 2.88
C ASP A 63 1.50 8.44 1.65
N VAL A 64 0.90 9.62 1.85
CA VAL A 64 0.72 10.63 0.79
C VAL A 64 2.05 11.22 0.34
N GLY A 65 3.00 11.45 1.25
CA GLY A 65 4.30 12.02 0.90
C GLY A 65 5.10 11.11 -0.03
N ARG A 66 5.06 9.79 0.20
CA ARG A 66 5.69 8.81 -0.70
C ARG A 66 4.98 8.75 -2.05
N ALA A 67 3.65 8.80 -2.07
CA ALA A 67 2.91 8.86 -3.33
C ALA A 67 3.25 10.13 -4.12
N GLU A 68 3.40 11.28 -3.46
CA GLU A 68 3.81 12.52 -4.09
C GLU A 68 5.24 12.47 -4.62
N PHE A 69 6.18 11.94 -3.82
CA PHE A 69 7.55 11.73 -4.27
C PHE A 69 7.61 10.83 -5.51
N LEU A 70 6.96 9.67 -5.47
CA LEU A 70 6.94 8.76 -6.62
C LEU A 70 6.24 9.36 -7.83
N SER A 71 5.25 10.24 -7.66
CA SER A 71 4.57 10.89 -8.77
C SER A 71 5.48 11.78 -9.62
N THR A 72 6.65 12.20 -9.08
CA THR A 72 7.67 12.95 -9.83
C THR A 72 8.39 12.09 -10.89
N MET A 73 8.27 10.77 -10.80
CA MET A 73 8.84 9.83 -11.77
C MET A 73 7.85 9.50 -12.91
N LEU A 74 6.59 9.94 -12.80
CA LEU A 74 5.60 9.76 -13.86
C LEU A 74 5.80 10.79 -14.99
N GLU A 75 5.69 10.32 -16.22
CA GLU A 75 5.55 11.15 -17.38
C GLU A 75 4.13 11.75 -17.39
N PRO A 76 4.00 13.06 -17.64
CA PRO A 76 2.69 13.69 -17.70
C PRO A 76 1.93 13.29 -18.97
N ALA A 77 0.62 13.48 -18.95
CA ALA A 77 -0.23 13.38 -20.14
C ALA A 77 0.12 14.49 -21.18
N ALA A 78 -0.53 14.47 -22.34
CA ALA A 78 -0.28 15.42 -23.43
C ALA A 78 -0.48 16.90 -23.05
N ASP A 79 -1.28 17.17 -21.99
CA ASP A 79 -1.46 18.52 -21.42
C ASP A 79 -0.34 18.95 -20.46
N GLY A 80 0.68 18.12 -20.25
CA GLY A 80 1.81 18.37 -19.36
C GLY A 80 1.51 18.15 -17.87
N ILE A 81 0.41 17.48 -17.54
CA ILE A 81 -0.05 17.29 -16.15
C ILE A 81 -0.06 15.80 -15.76
N VAL A 82 0.48 15.48 -14.58
CA VAL A 82 0.20 14.23 -13.88
C VAL A 82 -1.13 14.39 -13.16
N HIS A 83 -2.09 13.55 -13.49
CA HIS A 83 -3.43 13.64 -12.91
C HIS A 83 -3.43 13.28 -11.43
N LYS A 84 -4.14 14.06 -10.60
CA LYS A 84 -4.26 13.85 -9.16
C LYS A 84 -5.73 13.80 -8.77
N VAL A 85 -6.13 12.72 -8.10
CA VAL A 85 -7.41 12.62 -7.40
C VAL A 85 -7.15 12.62 -5.90
N MET A 86 -7.79 13.52 -5.18
CA MET A 86 -7.76 13.58 -3.72
C MET A 86 -9.17 13.36 -3.18
N SER A 87 -9.36 12.28 -2.43
CA SER A 87 -10.65 11.98 -1.85
C SER A 87 -10.88 12.76 -0.54
N SER A 88 -12.14 13.03 -0.22
CA SER A 88 -12.53 13.64 1.07
C SER A 88 -12.17 12.79 2.30
N ARG A 89 -11.69 11.55 2.08
CA ARG A 89 -11.28 10.60 3.13
C ARG A 89 -9.77 10.48 3.26
N GLY A 90 -9.00 11.30 2.54
CA GLY A 90 -7.54 11.34 2.63
C GLY A 90 -6.80 10.40 1.69
N PHE A 91 -7.48 9.61 0.87
CA PHE A 91 -6.81 8.85 -0.19
C PHE A 91 -6.37 9.78 -1.31
N VAL A 92 -5.15 9.56 -1.81
CA VAL A 92 -4.59 10.32 -2.93
C VAL A 92 -4.14 9.34 -4.00
N THR A 93 -4.53 9.63 -5.24
CA THR A 93 -4.14 8.86 -6.43
C THR A 93 -3.46 9.80 -7.42
N TYR A 94 -2.28 9.43 -7.91
CA TYR A 94 -1.62 10.06 -9.03
C TYR A 94 -1.64 9.11 -10.22
N THR A 95 -1.94 9.61 -11.40
CA THR A 95 -1.96 8.81 -12.64
C THR A 95 -1.23 9.55 -13.75
N GLY A 96 -0.34 8.84 -14.42
CA GLY A 96 0.45 9.30 -15.56
C GLY A 96 0.97 8.11 -16.32
N ARG A 97 2.14 8.24 -16.97
CA ARG A 97 2.80 7.16 -17.69
C ARG A 97 4.18 6.86 -17.10
N TYR A 98 4.66 5.68 -17.35
CA TYR A 98 6.04 5.29 -17.13
C TYR A 98 6.46 4.34 -18.26
N ASN A 99 7.47 4.71 -19.03
CA ASN A 99 7.87 4.00 -20.28
C ASN A 99 6.66 3.76 -21.21
N ASP A 100 5.88 4.80 -21.47
CA ASP A 100 4.64 4.80 -22.27
C ASP A 100 3.47 4.00 -21.68
N GLU A 101 3.67 3.23 -20.60
CA GLU A 101 2.61 2.48 -19.92
C GLU A 101 1.86 3.35 -18.90
N PRO A 102 0.52 3.33 -18.90
CA PRO A 102 -0.26 4.00 -17.88
C PRO A 102 -0.02 3.38 -16.49
N VAL A 103 0.31 4.22 -15.51
CA VAL A 103 0.58 3.79 -14.13
C VAL A 103 -0.15 4.73 -13.16
N SER A 104 -0.76 4.15 -12.14
CA SER A 104 -1.31 4.89 -11.00
C SER A 104 -0.54 4.60 -9.73
N ILE A 105 -0.34 5.64 -8.92
CA ILE A 105 0.20 5.52 -7.56
C ILE A 105 -0.92 5.86 -6.59
N ILE A 106 -1.21 4.97 -5.65
CA ILE A 106 -2.28 5.18 -4.67
C ILE A 106 -1.68 5.21 -3.26
N ALA A 107 -1.87 6.32 -2.55
CA ALA A 107 -1.62 6.39 -1.11
C ALA A 107 -2.73 5.60 -0.40
N THR A 108 -2.44 4.34 -0.06
CA THR A 108 -3.37 3.39 0.56
C THR A 108 -3.63 3.73 2.03
N LEU A 109 -2.76 4.54 2.63
CA LEU A 109 -2.70 4.77 4.07
C LEU A 109 -2.37 3.46 4.81
N MET A 110 -2.87 3.27 6.03
CA MET A 110 -2.46 2.13 6.85
C MET A 110 -3.61 1.16 7.13
N GLY A 111 -3.28 -0.12 7.09
CA GLY A 111 -4.11 -1.20 7.59
C GLY A 111 -4.97 -1.90 6.54
N VAL A 112 -5.37 -3.12 6.89
CA VAL A 112 -6.10 -4.06 6.03
C VAL A 112 -7.40 -3.48 5.47
N ALA A 113 -8.13 -2.67 6.25
CA ALA A 113 -9.39 -2.06 5.81
C ALA A 113 -9.18 -1.06 4.66
N ASN A 114 -8.10 -0.28 4.72
CA ASN A 114 -7.77 0.65 3.65
C ASN A 114 -7.35 -0.10 2.37
N MET A 115 -6.55 -1.17 2.51
CA MET A 115 -6.17 -2.00 1.37
C MET A 115 -7.40 -2.64 0.70
N ASP A 116 -8.39 -3.10 1.47
CA ASP A 116 -9.65 -3.63 0.93
C ASP A 116 -10.37 -2.61 0.05
N MET A 117 -10.53 -1.38 0.56
CA MET A 117 -11.16 -0.28 -0.20
C MET A 117 -10.40 0.02 -1.48
N VAL A 118 -9.06 0.13 -1.41
CA VAL A 118 -8.22 0.44 -2.58
C VAL A 118 -8.37 -0.62 -3.66
N VAL A 119 -8.19 -1.89 -3.34
CA VAL A 119 -8.22 -2.96 -4.35
C VAL A 119 -9.61 -3.13 -4.95
N ARG A 120 -10.66 -3.12 -4.12
CA ARG A 120 -12.04 -3.33 -4.60
C ARG A 120 -12.55 -2.15 -5.41
N GLU A 121 -12.30 -0.93 -4.95
CA GLU A 121 -12.76 0.27 -5.66
C GLU A 121 -11.99 0.49 -6.97
N ALA A 122 -10.68 0.19 -7.01
CA ALA A 122 -9.91 0.18 -8.25
C ALA A 122 -10.46 -0.87 -9.22
N ARG A 123 -10.65 -2.13 -8.76
CA ARG A 123 -11.21 -3.20 -9.60
C ARG A 123 -12.57 -2.83 -10.22
N ALA A 124 -13.38 -2.07 -9.50
CA ALA A 124 -14.73 -1.72 -9.94
C ALA A 124 -14.80 -0.65 -11.05
N VAL A 125 -13.69 0.00 -11.38
CA VAL A 125 -13.61 1.06 -12.40
C VAL A 125 -12.53 0.80 -13.46
N ILE A 126 -11.78 -0.28 -13.34
CA ILE A 126 -10.75 -0.70 -14.29
C ILE A 126 -11.28 -1.82 -15.17
N ASP A 127 -11.13 -1.68 -16.48
CA ASP A 127 -11.37 -2.76 -17.43
C ASP A 127 -10.07 -3.59 -17.62
N GLY A 128 -10.20 -4.87 -17.95
CA GLY A 128 -9.07 -5.77 -18.13
C GLY A 128 -8.44 -6.24 -16.80
N ASP A 129 -7.29 -6.86 -16.87
CA ASP A 129 -6.57 -7.36 -15.70
C ASP A 129 -5.80 -6.23 -15.01
N MET A 130 -5.54 -6.41 -13.72
CA MET A 130 -4.79 -5.45 -12.90
C MET A 130 -3.47 -6.06 -12.43
N ALA A 131 -2.44 -5.20 -12.31
CA ALA A 131 -1.23 -5.48 -11.58
C ALA A 131 -1.09 -4.50 -10.42
N VAL A 132 -0.85 -4.99 -9.21
CA VAL A 132 -0.67 -4.15 -8.03
C VAL A 132 0.66 -4.50 -7.35
N VAL A 133 1.61 -3.56 -7.33
CA VAL A 133 2.83 -3.67 -6.52
C VAL A 133 2.67 -2.79 -5.29
N ARG A 134 2.83 -3.38 -4.11
CA ARG A 134 2.94 -2.61 -2.88
C ARG A 134 4.40 -2.28 -2.58
N LEU A 135 4.70 -1.00 -2.36
CA LEU A 135 5.96 -0.53 -1.80
C LEU A 135 5.71 0.02 -0.40
N GLY A 136 5.98 -0.81 0.60
CA GLY A 136 5.73 -0.51 2.01
C GLY A 136 6.99 -0.22 2.81
N THR A 137 6.78 -0.09 4.12
CA THR A 137 7.82 -0.12 5.15
C THR A 137 7.42 -1.13 6.22
N CYS A 138 8.39 -1.72 6.89
CA CYS A 138 8.13 -2.83 7.82
C CYS A 138 9.10 -2.86 9.01
N GLY A 139 8.83 -3.73 9.94
CA GLY A 139 9.80 -4.23 10.91
C GLY A 139 10.46 -5.50 10.40
N GLY A 140 11.78 -5.61 10.50
CA GLY A 140 12.52 -6.84 10.23
C GLY A 140 12.37 -7.82 11.39
N LEU A 141 11.99 -9.08 11.10
CA LEU A 141 11.72 -10.10 12.11
C LEU A 141 12.95 -10.94 12.46
N GLN A 142 13.90 -11.07 11.54
CA GLN A 142 15.06 -11.95 11.69
C GLN A 142 16.38 -11.22 11.35
N PRO A 143 17.53 -11.72 11.84
CA PRO A 143 18.83 -11.10 11.58
C PRO A 143 19.21 -10.95 10.10
N ASP A 144 18.64 -11.77 9.23
CA ASP A 144 18.83 -11.69 7.78
C ASP A 144 18.11 -10.48 7.14
N ALA A 145 17.24 -9.81 7.90
CA ALA A 145 16.54 -8.59 7.48
C ALA A 145 16.83 -7.42 8.44
N PRO A 146 18.10 -6.95 8.54
CA PRO A 146 18.44 -5.78 9.33
C PRO A 146 17.83 -4.48 8.75
N VAL A 147 17.95 -3.37 9.48
CA VAL A 147 17.51 -2.05 9.02
C VAL A 147 18.16 -1.70 7.67
N GLY A 148 17.38 -1.12 6.76
CA GLY A 148 17.84 -0.79 5.40
C GLY A 148 17.70 -1.94 4.39
N THR A 149 17.31 -3.14 4.82
CA THR A 149 16.98 -4.25 3.91
C THR A 149 15.67 -3.98 3.19
N VAL A 150 15.57 -4.34 1.91
CA VAL A 150 14.29 -4.43 1.21
C VAL A 150 13.85 -5.89 1.16
N VAL A 151 12.74 -6.19 1.83
CA VAL A 151 12.15 -7.53 1.86
C VAL A 151 11.10 -7.65 0.76
N VAL A 152 11.22 -8.65 -0.12
CA VAL A 152 10.20 -9.00 -1.10
C VAL A 152 9.39 -10.19 -0.57
N ALA A 153 8.07 -10.05 -0.54
CA ALA A 153 7.14 -11.07 -0.08
C ALA A 153 6.94 -12.19 -1.13
N SER A 154 8.05 -12.72 -1.69
CA SER A 154 8.01 -13.74 -2.75
C SER A 154 7.49 -15.10 -2.26
N LYS A 155 7.60 -15.37 -0.96
CA LYS A 155 7.00 -16.55 -0.32
C LYS A 155 5.55 -16.32 0.13
N GLY A 156 4.96 -15.17 -0.26
CA GLY A 156 3.61 -14.78 0.10
C GLY A 156 3.52 -14.04 1.43
N ALA A 157 2.32 -14.00 2.00
CA ALA A 157 2.07 -13.33 3.26
C ALA A 157 1.14 -14.13 4.17
N ALA A 158 1.31 -13.97 5.49
CA ALA A 158 0.42 -14.47 6.52
C ALA A 158 -0.15 -13.29 7.33
N SER A 159 -1.25 -13.53 8.05
CA SER A 159 -1.88 -12.53 8.89
C SER A 159 -1.78 -12.86 10.36
N CYS A 160 -1.51 -11.83 11.18
CA CYS A 160 -1.57 -11.89 12.65
C CYS A 160 -2.62 -10.89 13.14
N TYR A 161 -3.65 -11.35 13.83
CA TYR A 161 -4.63 -10.46 14.43
C TYR A 161 -5.00 -10.83 15.85
N ARG A 162 -5.26 -9.80 16.64
CA ARG A 162 -5.67 -9.91 18.03
C ARG A 162 -7.07 -10.51 18.11
N ASN A 163 -7.22 -11.54 18.92
CA ASN A 163 -8.53 -12.14 19.17
C ASN A 163 -9.16 -11.50 20.42
N PRO A 164 -10.19 -10.65 20.27
CA PRO A 164 -10.79 -9.95 21.41
C PRO A 164 -11.39 -10.89 22.46
N ASP A 165 -11.86 -12.08 22.07
CA ASP A 165 -12.52 -13.03 22.97
C ASP A 165 -11.55 -13.67 23.98
N ALA A 166 -10.25 -13.52 23.76
CA ALA A 166 -9.20 -13.99 24.66
C ALA A 166 -8.76 -12.96 25.71
N PHE A 167 -9.44 -11.79 25.79
CA PHE A 167 -9.07 -10.70 26.68
C PHE A 167 -10.25 -10.24 27.54
N GLY A 168 -9.91 -9.67 28.70
CA GLY A 168 -10.91 -9.16 29.65
C GLY A 168 -11.35 -10.20 30.68
N PRO A 169 -12.25 -9.82 31.59
CA PRO A 169 -12.71 -10.68 32.67
C PRO A 169 -13.54 -11.88 32.21
N ASP A 170 -14.15 -11.77 31.02
CA ASP A 170 -15.01 -12.80 30.42
C ASP A 170 -14.28 -13.59 29.32
N ALA A 171 -12.94 -13.58 29.34
CA ALA A 171 -12.15 -14.27 28.33
C ALA A 171 -12.42 -15.78 28.28
N ASP A 172 -12.62 -16.29 27.06
CA ASP A 172 -12.84 -17.71 26.85
C ASP A 172 -11.58 -18.55 27.21
N ALA A 173 -11.74 -19.54 28.04
CA ALA A 173 -10.65 -20.41 28.44
C ALA A 173 -10.13 -21.23 27.25
N GLY A 174 -8.82 -21.16 27.01
CA GLY A 174 -8.17 -21.94 25.95
C GLY A 174 -8.19 -21.31 24.56
N VAL A 175 -8.80 -20.14 24.38
CA VAL A 175 -8.75 -19.40 23.12
C VAL A 175 -7.42 -18.64 23.00
N GLY A 176 -6.78 -18.74 21.83
CA GLY A 176 -5.52 -18.06 21.57
C GLY A 176 -5.69 -16.55 21.51
N LYS A 177 -4.79 -15.81 22.15
CA LYS A 177 -4.81 -14.33 22.17
C LYS A 177 -4.58 -13.71 20.81
N TYR A 178 -3.80 -14.37 19.96
CA TYR A 178 -3.51 -13.97 18.59
C TYR A 178 -3.80 -15.12 17.65
N HIS A 179 -4.43 -14.80 16.54
CA HIS A 179 -4.67 -15.75 15.45
C HIS A 179 -3.63 -15.57 14.37
N PHE A 180 -3.06 -16.66 13.88
CA PHE A 180 -2.10 -16.73 12.79
C PHE A 180 -2.74 -17.47 11.61
N SER A 181 -2.90 -16.80 10.48
CA SER A 181 -3.54 -17.38 9.30
C SER A 181 -2.64 -18.42 8.61
N LYS A 182 -3.18 -19.13 7.63
CA LYS A 182 -2.33 -19.79 6.62
C LYS A 182 -1.76 -18.73 5.70
N PRO A 183 -0.52 -18.90 5.18
CA PRO A 183 0.01 -18.04 4.16
C PRO A 183 -0.81 -18.06 2.88
N VAL A 184 -0.87 -16.92 2.19
CA VAL A 184 -1.39 -16.77 0.82
C VAL A 184 -0.22 -16.47 -0.13
N PRO A 185 -0.24 -16.99 -1.37
CA PRO A 185 0.86 -16.79 -2.31
C PRO A 185 0.84 -15.37 -2.89
N ALA A 186 2.03 -14.85 -3.24
CA ALA A 186 2.19 -13.75 -4.18
C ALA A 186 2.19 -14.27 -5.62
N ASP A 187 2.05 -13.36 -6.60
CA ASP A 187 2.30 -13.70 -8.00
C ASP A 187 3.81 -13.95 -8.19
N GLY A 188 4.16 -15.15 -8.65
CA GLY A 188 5.55 -15.60 -8.72
C GLY A 188 6.37 -14.88 -9.79
N GLU A 189 5.78 -14.64 -10.96
CA GLU A 189 6.42 -13.93 -12.07
C GLU A 189 6.69 -12.47 -11.70
N MET A 190 5.67 -11.80 -11.16
CA MET A 190 5.76 -10.41 -10.73
C MET A 190 6.74 -10.24 -9.55
N SER A 191 6.78 -11.20 -8.62
CA SER A 191 7.72 -11.17 -7.49
C SER A 191 9.17 -11.37 -7.96
N ALA A 192 9.42 -12.29 -8.89
CA ALA A 192 10.75 -12.50 -9.46
C ALA A 192 11.25 -11.25 -10.20
N LEU A 193 10.39 -10.63 -11.01
CA LEU A 193 10.69 -9.38 -11.71
C LEU A 193 10.97 -8.24 -10.72
N LEU A 194 10.22 -8.16 -9.63
CA LEU A 194 10.44 -7.17 -8.57
C LEU A 194 11.80 -7.35 -7.89
N VAL A 195 12.21 -8.58 -7.59
CA VAL A 195 13.54 -8.88 -7.03
C VAL A 195 14.66 -8.47 -7.99
N GLU A 196 14.53 -8.80 -9.28
CA GLU A 196 15.49 -8.43 -10.31
C GLU A 196 15.65 -6.91 -10.40
N ASN A 197 14.55 -6.18 -10.51
CA ASN A 197 14.54 -4.73 -10.64
C ASN A 197 15.06 -4.03 -9.36
N LEU A 198 14.76 -4.55 -8.17
CA LEU A 198 15.31 -4.02 -6.92
C LEU A 198 16.82 -4.16 -6.86
N ARG A 199 17.37 -5.34 -7.22
CA ARG A 199 18.82 -5.57 -7.25
C ARG A 199 19.52 -4.71 -8.31
N ALA A 200 18.83 -4.37 -9.39
CA ALA A 200 19.37 -3.49 -10.43
C ALA A 200 19.31 -1.98 -10.07
N SER A 201 18.36 -1.59 -9.23
CA SER A 201 18.08 -0.17 -8.93
C SER A 201 18.67 0.32 -7.59
N LEU A 202 19.00 -0.61 -6.69
CA LEU A 202 19.64 -0.31 -5.41
C LEU A 202 21.15 -0.46 -5.49
N ASP A 203 21.88 0.15 -4.57
CA ASP A 203 23.31 -0.03 -4.47
C ASP A 203 23.68 -1.43 -3.98
N ASP A 204 24.89 -1.90 -4.36
CA ASP A 204 25.38 -3.25 -4.07
C ASP A 204 25.47 -3.57 -2.55
N THR A 205 25.40 -2.58 -1.69
CA THR A 205 25.44 -2.74 -0.22
C THR A 205 24.05 -2.90 0.39
N THR A 206 22.99 -2.65 -0.37
CA THR A 206 21.61 -2.76 0.10
C THR A 206 21.11 -4.20 -0.04
N PRO A 207 20.83 -4.90 1.06
CA PRO A 207 20.31 -6.26 0.97
C PRO A 207 18.89 -6.29 0.37
N VAL A 208 18.66 -7.16 -0.61
CA VAL A 208 17.34 -7.52 -1.12
C VAL A 208 17.07 -8.97 -0.75
N VAL A 209 16.14 -9.17 0.20
CA VAL A 209 15.86 -10.48 0.81
C VAL A 209 14.48 -10.95 0.39
N GLU A 210 14.37 -12.22 0.09
CA GLU A 210 13.12 -12.88 -0.23
C GLU A 210 12.57 -13.64 0.96
N GLY A 211 11.30 -13.45 1.29
CA GLY A 211 10.70 -14.12 2.44
C GLY A 211 9.19 -14.09 2.45
N LEU A 212 8.64 -14.54 3.56
CA LEU A 212 7.23 -14.39 3.91
C LEU A 212 7.04 -13.04 4.61
N ASP A 213 5.99 -12.33 4.24
CA ASP A 213 5.52 -11.19 5.01
C ASP A 213 4.51 -11.60 6.09
N VAL A 214 4.48 -10.87 7.20
CA VAL A 214 3.41 -11.00 8.19
C VAL A 214 2.66 -9.67 8.30
N THR A 215 1.39 -9.70 7.99
CA THR A 215 0.51 -8.55 8.10
C THR A 215 -0.22 -8.56 9.45
N ALA A 216 0.01 -7.53 10.26
CA ALA A 216 -0.63 -7.34 11.55
C ALA A 216 -1.87 -6.46 11.45
N CYS A 217 -2.93 -6.78 12.20
CA CYS A 217 -4.15 -5.97 12.24
C CYS A 217 -4.01 -4.67 13.04
N SER A 218 -2.92 -4.47 13.79
CA SER A 218 -2.62 -3.28 14.56
C SER A 218 -1.13 -3.01 14.63
N PHE A 219 -0.75 -1.73 14.81
CA PHE A 219 0.65 -1.35 14.90
C PHE A 219 1.30 -1.74 16.24
N TYR A 220 0.56 -1.67 17.34
CA TYR A 220 1.09 -1.98 18.67
C TYR A 220 0.87 -3.45 19.05
N SER A 221 -0.37 -3.82 19.34
CA SER A 221 -0.73 -5.12 19.91
C SER A 221 -0.26 -6.29 19.04
N SER A 222 -0.69 -6.34 17.77
CA SER A 222 -0.41 -7.46 16.86
C SER A 222 0.99 -7.43 16.23
N GLN A 223 1.82 -6.44 16.59
CA GLN A 223 3.23 -6.38 16.20
C GLN A 223 4.19 -6.59 17.39
N GLY A 224 3.70 -7.06 18.54
CA GLY A 224 4.54 -7.34 19.69
C GLY A 224 5.20 -6.09 20.30
N ARG A 225 4.55 -4.90 20.18
CA ARG A 225 5.00 -3.69 20.88
C ARG A 225 4.37 -3.63 22.24
N VAL A 226 5.19 -3.73 23.28
CA VAL A 226 4.72 -3.75 24.66
C VAL A 226 4.32 -2.35 25.10
N ASP A 227 3.10 -2.22 25.62
CA ASP A 227 2.55 -0.99 26.19
C ASP A 227 1.92 -1.29 27.55
N ALA A 228 2.51 -0.70 28.60
CA ALA A 228 2.05 -0.93 29.98
C ALA A 228 0.63 -0.39 30.27
N ALA A 229 0.08 0.45 29.41
CA ALA A 229 -1.28 0.99 29.56
C ALA A 229 -2.36 0.00 29.08
N PHE A 230 -1.98 -1.03 28.32
CA PHE A 230 -2.91 -2.00 27.71
C PHE A 230 -2.51 -3.44 28.05
N ILE A 231 -3.51 -4.31 28.16
CA ILE A 231 -3.32 -5.74 28.36
C ILE A 231 -3.28 -6.40 26.98
N ASP A 232 -2.09 -6.70 26.48
CA ASP A 232 -1.90 -7.29 25.15
C ASP A 232 -1.30 -8.70 25.20
N HIS A 233 -0.52 -9.04 26.22
CA HIS A 233 0.16 -10.34 26.33
C HIS A 233 0.90 -10.71 25.04
N ASN A 234 1.69 -9.76 24.54
CA ASN A 234 2.36 -9.84 23.25
C ASN A 234 3.89 -9.78 23.35
N GLU A 235 4.42 -10.01 24.55
CA GLU A 235 5.85 -9.91 24.87
C GLU A 235 6.70 -10.89 24.04
N ASP A 236 6.15 -12.07 23.74
CA ASP A 236 6.78 -13.15 22.96
C ASP A 236 6.23 -13.28 21.52
N LEU A 237 5.47 -12.29 21.06
CA LEU A 237 4.70 -12.43 19.82
C LEU A 237 5.61 -12.54 18.58
N THR A 238 6.72 -11.81 18.54
CA THR A 238 7.68 -11.85 17.44
C THR A 238 8.37 -13.19 17.33
N GLU A 239 8.74 -13.79 18.45
CA GLU A 239 9.33 -15.13 18.53
C GLU A 239 8.34 -16.20 18.05
N ARG A 240 7.09 -16.11 18.49
CA ARG A 240 6.02 -17.02 18.06
C ARG A 240 5.69 -16.90 16.58
N LEU A 241 5.82 -15.68 15.99
CA LEU A 241 5.66 -15.49 14.55
C LEU A 241 6.77 -16.18 13.78
N VAL A 242 8.03 -16.04 14.20
CA VAL A 242 9.18 -16.70 13.56
C VAL A 242 9.13 -18.22 13.75
N GLU A 243 8.73 -18.71 14.93
CA GLU A 243 8.51 -20.13 15.17
C GLU A 243 7.43 -20.72 14.26
N ARG A 244 6.32 -20.00 14.11
CA ARG A 244 5.19 -20.39 13.24
C ARG A 244 5.52 -20.32 11.76
N TYR A 245 6.28 -19.30 11.36
CA TYR A 245 6.68 -19.03 10.00
C TYR A 245 8.19 -18.80 9.92
N PRO A 246 8.99 -19.86 9.79
CA PRO A 246 10.45 -19.74 9.76
C PRO A 246 11.01 -18.85 8.63
N ASP A 247 10.24 -18.67 7.57
CA ASP A 247 10.57 -17.79 6.42
C ASP A 247 10.08 -16.33 6.61
N ALA A 248 9.47 -15.98 7.75
CA ALA A 248 8.97 -14.64 7.99
C ALA A 248 10.13 -13.66 8.16
N MET A 249 10.22 -12.66 7.27
CA MET A 249 11.25 -11.63 7.26
C MET A 249 10.73 -10.26 7.62
N SER A 250 9.48 -9.94 7.30
CA SER A 250 8.86 -8.63 7.49
C SER A 250 7.57 -8.68 8.29
N LEU A 251 7.28 -7.58 8.98
CA LEU A 251 6.05 -7.38 9.76
C LEU A 251 5.52 -5.97 9.44
N GLU A 252 4.34 -5.92 8.82
CA GLU A 252 3.68 -4.70 8.36
C GLU A 252 2.15 -4.80 8.50
N MET A 253 1.32 -4.08 7.72
CA MET A 253 -0.11 -4.01 8.00
C MET A 253 -1.04 -4.21 6.79
N GLU A 254 -0.56 -4.55 5.56
CA GLU A 254 -1.41 -4.54 4.35
C GLU A 254 -1.18 -5.69 3.37
N THR A 255 0.03 -6.23 3.27
CA THR A 255 0.47 -7.14 2.20
C THR A 255 -0.38 -8.43 2.12
N PHE A 256 -0.68 -9.06 3.27
CA PHE A 256 -1.55 -10.25 3.27
C PHE A 256 -2.90 -9.95 2.62
N HIS A 257 -3.49 -8.80 2.96
CA HIS A 257 -4.83 -8.48 2.46
C HIS A 257 -4.82 -8.21 0.95
N LEU A 258 -3.78 -7.54 0.44
CA LEU A 258 -3.56 -7.39 -1.00
C LEU A 258 -3.52 -8.76 -1.68
N LEU A 259 -2.64 -9.65 -1.20
CA LEU A 259 -2.43 -10.96 -1.83
C LEU A 259 -3.65 -11.88 -1.72
N ASP A 260 -4.39 -11.80 -0.60
CA ASP A 260 -5.64 -12.55 -0.44
C ASP A 260 -6.74 -12.08 -1.40
N LEU A 261 -6.86 -10.77 -1.60
CA LEU A 261 -7.77 -10.21 -2.61
C LEU A 261 -7.36 -10.60 -4.04
N CYS A 262 -6.05 -10.60 -4.35
CA CYS A 262 -5.55 -11.10 -5.63
C CYS A 262 -5.96 -12.57 -5.85
N ARG A 263 -5.73 -13.43 -4.86
CA ARG A 263 -6.12 -14.85 -4.90
C ARG A 263 -7.63 -15.03 -5.11
N CYS A 264 -8.44 -14.14 -4.54
CA CYS A 264 -9.91 -14.19 -4.62
C CYS A 264 -10.50 -13.43 -5.82
N SER A 265 -9.66 -12.82 -6.67
CA SER A 265 -10.09 -11.97 -7.80
C SER A 265 -10.50 -12.74 -9.06
N HIS A 266 -10.62 -14.07 -9.00
CA HIS A 266 -10.84 -14.92 -10.18
C HIS A 266 -9.72 -14.81 -11.24
N GLY A 267 -8.50 -14.54 -10.82
CA GLY A 267 -7.33 -14.40 -11.71
C GLY A 267 -7.20 -13.04 -12.40
N THR A 268 -8.03 -12.06 -12.04
CA THR A 268 -8.03 -10.73 -12.69
C THR A 268 -7.06 -9.73 -12.06
N ILE A 269 -6.36 -10.10 -10.97
CA ILE A 269 -5.41 -9.23 -10.29
C ILE A 269 -4.14 -9.99 -9.97
N LYS A 270 -2.98 -9.54 -10.49
CA LYS A 270 -1.66 -9.96 -10.07
C LYS A 270 -1.15 -9.06 -8.94
N GLY A 271 -0.53 -9.62 -7.91
CA GLY A 271 -0.04 -8.86 -6.76
C GLY A 271 1.34 -9.28 -6.30
N ALA A 272 2.21 -8.29 -6.04
CA ALA A 272 3.50 -8.45 -5.38
C ALA A 272 3.72 -7.34 -4.36
N ALA A 273 4.64 -7.56 -3.41
CA ALA A 273 4.97 -6.56 -2.41
C ALA A 273 6.46 -6.58 -2.04
N ALA A 274 6.98 -5.38 -1.83
CA ALA A 274 8.27 -5.15 -1.19
C ALA A 274 8.10 -4.15 -0.04
N ALA A 275 8.90 -4.31 1.02
CA ALA A 275 8.89 -3.40 2.15
C ALA A 275 10.30 -3.11 2.64
N LEU A 276 10.59 -1.82 2.88
CA LEU A 276 11.84 -1.37 3.47
C LEU A 276 11.81 -1.57 4.97
N VAL A 277 12.81 -2.25 5.51
CA VAL A 277 12.97 -2.45 6.95
C VAL A 277 13.42 -1.15 7.61
N LEU A 278 12.50 -0.52 8.36
CA LEU A 278 12.80 0.69 9.14
C LEU A 278 13.27 0.37 10.55
N ALA A 279 12.79 -0.74 11.13
CA ALA A 279 13.09 -1.14 12.50
C ALA A 279 13.38 -2.65 12.56
N ALA A 280 14.53 -3.02 13.12
CA ALA A 280 14.84 -4.42 13.40
C ALA A 280 14.18 -4.84 14.71
N ARG A 281 13.22 -5.76 14.65
CA ARG A 281 12.44 -6.19 15.82
C ARG A 281 13.24 -7.05 16.80
N PHE A 282 14.31 -7.65 16.34
CA PHE A 282 15.22 -8.50 17.12
C PHE A 282 16.35 -7.71 17.83
N SER A 283 16.71 -6.50 17.36
CA SER A 283 17.79 -5.69 17.92
C SER A 283 17.36 -4.32 18.44
N ASN A 284 16.10 -3.92 18.18
CA ASN A 284 15.56 -2.57 18.46
C ASN A 284 16.28 -1.42 17.73
N GLU A 285 17.03 -1.70 16.68
CA GLU A 285 17.61 -0.68 15.81
C GLU A 285 16.54 -0.01 14.95
N PHE A 286 16.76 1.27 14.64
CA PHE A 286 15.91 2.03 13.73
C PHE A 286 16.80 2.73 12.68
N ILE A 287 16.34 2.75 11.43
CA ILE A 287 17.08 3.29 10.29
C ILE A 287 17.22 4.83 10.38
N ASP A 288 18.33 5.37 9.86
CA ASP A 288 18.47 6.81 9.65
C ASP A 288 17.56 7.33 8.54
N SER A 289 16.95 8.49 8.77
CA SER A 289 15.95 9.05 7.83
C SER A 289 16.53 9.46 6.47
N ASN A 290 17.81 9.84 6.40
CA ASN A 290 18.43 10.16 5.11
C ASN A 290 18.60 8.90 4.27
N ARG A 291 18.95 7.78 4.92
CA ARG A 291 19.05 6.49 4.22
C ARG A 291 17.69 6.00 3.69
N VAL A 292 16.60 6.31 4.41
CA VAL A 292 15.23 6.00 3.93
C VAL A 292 14.94 6.68 2.59
N ALA A 293 15.29 7.95 2.44
CA ALA A 293 15.04 8.71 1.20
C ALA A 293 15.80 8.12 0.02
N GLU A 294 17.10 7.79 0.20
CA GLU A 294 17.93 7.17 -0.84
C GLU A 294 17.36 5.81 -1.28
N LEU A 295 17.00 4.94 -0.32
CA LEU A 295 16.45 3.62 -0.59
C LEU A 295 15.07 3.69 -1.25
N MET A 296 14.24 4.67 -0.86
CA MET A 296 12.92 4.88 -1.47
C MET A 296 13.02 5.30 -2.94
N GLU A 297 14.04 6.06 -3.34
CA GLU A 297 14.25 6.41 -4.74
C GLU A 297 14.58 5.18 -5.59
N GLY A 298 15.53 4.35 -5.16
CA GLY A 298 15.90 3.12 -5.85
C GLY A 298 14.75 2.10 -5.89
N ALA A 299 14.10 1.87 -4.74
CA ALA A 299 12.94 0.98 -4.66
C ALA A 299 11.75 1.50 -5.48
N GLY A 300 11.58 2.83 -5.55
CA GLY A 300 10.59 3.47 -6.41
C GLY A 300 10.80 3.12 -7.88
N ARG A 301 12.02 3.31 -8.40
CA ARG A 301 12.35 2.91 -9.79
C ARG A 301 12.05 1.43 -10.03
N ALA A 302 12.46 0.56 -9.10
CA ALA A 302 12.23 -0.87 -9.23
C ALA A 302 10.74 -1.26 -9.32
N VAL A 303 9.87 -0.64 -8.53
CA VAL A 303 8.42 -0.93 -8.60
C VAL A 303 7.79 -0.39 -9.87
N PHE A 304 8.24 0.76 -10.39
CA PHE A 304 7.80 1.25 -11.69
C PHE A 304 8.20 0.31 -12.83
N GLU A 305 9.47 -0.11 -12.87
CA GLU A 305 9.97 -1.08 -13.85
C GLU A 305 9.19 -2.40 -13.78
N THR A 306 8.85 -2.84 -12.57
CA THR A 306 8.09 -4.07 -12.36
C THR A 306 6.67 -3.94 -12.87
N VAL A 307 5.94 -2.91 -12.42
CA VAL A 307 4.52 -2.77 -12.76
C VAL A 307 4.31 -2.45 -14.24
N SER A 308 5.25 -1.74 -14.89
CA SER A 308 5.16 -1.43 -16.33
C SER A 308 5.45 -2.65 -17.21
N LYS A 309 6.31 -3.57 -16.78
CA LYS A 309 6.76 -4.71 -17.59
C LYS A 309 6.00 -6.01 -17.33
N VAL A 310 5.30 -6.14 -16.18
CA VAL A 310 4.57 -7.38 -15.89
C VAL A 310 3.52 -7.65 -16.96
N PRO A 311 3.49 -8.87 -17.56
CA PRO A 311 2.48 -9.19 -18.55
C PRO A 311 1.10 -9.31 -17.93
N LEU A 312 0.09 -8.78 -18.62
CA LEU A 312 -1.32 -8.92 -18.29
C LEU A 312 -2.03 -9.64 -19.44
N ASP A 313 -2.83 -10.66 -19.11
CA ASP A 313 -3.49 -11.50 -20.10
C ASP A 313 -4.60 -10.74 -20.84
N VAL A 314 -5.31 -9.87 -20.13
CA VAL A 314 -6.29 -8.95 -20.69
C VAL A 314 -5.85 -7.53 -20.36
N PRO A 315 -4.97 -6.93 -21.18
CA PRO A 315 -4.63 -5.53 -21.00
C PRO A 315 -5.88 -4.69 -21.23
N HIS A 316 -6.08 -3.64 -20.41
CA HIS A 316 -7.02 -2.64 -20.86
C HIS A 316 -6.37 -1.91 -22.04
N GLY A 317 -7.01 -1.89 -23.17
CA GLY A 317 -6.55 -1.03 -24.23
C GLY A 317 -6.74 0.44 -23.81
N MET A 318 -5.74 1.28 -24.01
CA MET A 318 -5.95 2.74 -24.02
C MET A 318 -7.08 3.09 -24.98
N GLU A 319 -7.22 2.33 -26.06
CA GLU A 319 -8.32 2.36 -27.01
C GLU A 319 -9.72 2.14 -26.37
N ALA A 320 -9.81 1.40 -25.27
CA ALA A 320 -11.08 1.13 -24.60
C ALA A 320 -11.68 2.35 -23.86
N TYR A 321 -10.84 3.34 -23.54
CA TYR A 321 -11.25 4.55 -22.83
C TYR A 321 -11.37 5.77 -23.76
N GLY A 322 -10.79 5.73 -24.96
CA GLY A 322 -10.75 6.85 -25.88
C GLY A 322 -10.18 8.11 -25.21
N ASP A 323 -10.80 9.26 -25.49
CA ASP A 323 -10.42 10.55 -24.91
C ASP A 323 -10.83 10.70 -23.42
N ASP A 324 -11.51 9.70 -22.83
CA ASP A 324 -12.05 9.76 -21.47
C ASP A 324 -11.04 9.35 -20.39
N CYS A 325 -9.78 9.04 -20.73
CA CYS A 325 -8.75 8.72 -19.75
C CYS A 325 -7.76 9.87 -19.52
N VAL A 326 -7.26 9.94 -18.28
CA VAL A 326 -6.41 11.07 -17.82
C VAL A 326 -4.94 10.94 -18.20
N TRP A 327 -4.55 9.86 -18.85
CA TRP A 327 -3.16 9.60 -19.28
C TRP A 327 -2.90 9.73 -20.79
N HIS A 328 -3.86 10.23 -21.54
CA HIS A 328 -3.72 10.57 -22.97
C HIS A 328 -2.94 11.85 -23.20
#